data_4980f9e78e30d1c8e42bee22db9f9f08
#
_entry.id   4980f9e78e30d1c8e42bee22db9f9f08
#
_cell.length_a   1.000
_cell.length_b   1.000
_cell.length_c   1.000
_cell.angle_alpha   90.00
_cell.angle_beta   90.00
_cell.angle_gamma   90.00
#
_symmetry.space_group_name_H-M   'P 1'
#
loop_
_entity.id
_entity.type
_entity.pdbx_description
1 polymer ?
#
loop_
_entity_poly.entity_id
_entity_poly.type
_entity_poly.pdbx_seq_one_letter_code
_entity_poly.pdbx_strand_id
1 'polypeptide(L)'
;MKSFRKIAVAVALLVGVMASAQEAPKREFRGAWLHIIGQGQYAKMTPQETQDYLRDQLNKLDSAGVNAVIWQVRPQADAAYISDLEPWSRWITGEAGKAPDPAWDPLQFMIDECHSRGMELHAWINPYRVTSGEKDRPAEGHIFYEHPEWFLKYADGKIYFDPALPESRDFINLVVKDMITRYDLDAIHMDDYFYPYPVKGVEFPDSASFARYGKGWGDKGDWRRHNVDLLIEQLHGTIQSTKPWVRFGISPFGIWRNKKSDRNGSETNGLECYDALYADCPKWTAMGWVDYMVPQLYWELEHKAASDLVLSYWWDKHANGRHMYYGQAVRNVMDHHDIPDTLNPTQLNHKIELMRELPNVHGVTWWPGYEVTKNYKGVLDSLRNNQMRAKALCPAVTWIDCEPPAPVSNLRFEKNKLETVISWDAPTTTDPMQQAVRYVVYGFKEGEPINLENSRAILRITNKTSITVPTLNLPKKNKMALPPGTTYVVTALDRCNNESSACEPITVRF
;
A
#
# COMPACT_ATOMS: atom_id res chain seq x y z
N MET A 1 -46.35 -4.69 -27.30
CA MET A 1 -45.47 -4.38 -26.14
C MET A 1 -44.23 -5.28 -25.96
N LYS A 2 -44.13 -6.45 -26.60
CA LYS A 2 -42.94 -7.33 -26.51
C LYS A 2 -41.81 -6.98 -27.51
N SER A 3 -42.09 -6.19 -28.54
CA SER A 3 -41.11 -5.82 -29.58
C SER A 3 -40.22 -4.61 -29.18
N PHE A 4 -40.75 -3.66 -28.40
CA PHE A 4 -39.98 -2.49 -27.94
C PHE A 4 -38.88 -2.77 -26.89
N ARG A 5 -39.06 -3.84 -26.09
CA ARG A 5 -38.04 -4.24 -25.10
C ARG A 5 -36.78 -4.86 -25.72
N LYS A 6 -36.91 -5.51 -26.89
CA LYS A 6 -35.75 -6.12 -27.58
C LYS A 6 -34.90 -5.09 -28.32
N ILE A 7 -35.49 -3.98 -28.75
CA ILE A 7 -34.76 -2.89 -29.41
C ILE A 7 -33.99 -2.04 -28.39
N ALA A 8 -34.54 -1.83 -27.19
CA ALA A 8 -33.86 -1.08 -26.15
C ALA A 8 -32.62 -1.82 -25.59
N VAL A 9 -32.66 -3.17 -25.51
CA VAL A 9 -31.53 -3.98 -25.10
C VAL A 9 -30.43 -4.05 -26.18
N ALA A 10 -30.83 -4.06 -27.49
CA ALA A 10 -29.87 -4.06 -28.59
C ALA A 10 -29.16 -2.70 -28.76
N VAL A 11 -29.85 -1.58 -28.46
CA VAL A 11 -29.25 -0.24 -28.49
C VAL A 11 -28.33 -0.01 -27.29
N ALA A 12 -28.65 -0.56 -26.12
CA ALA A 12 -27.74 -0.54 -24.94
C ALA A 12 -26.47 -1.37 -25.15
N LEU A 13 -26.55 -2.48 -25.93
CA LEU A 13 -25.40 -3.30 -26.30
C LEU A 13 -24.53 -2.68 -27.42
N LEU A 14 -25.06 -1.78 -28.24
CA LEU A 14 -24.30 -1.09 -29.29
C LEU A 14 -23.65 0.22 -28.82
N VAL A 15 -24.09 0.80 -27.71
CA VAL A 15 -23.43 1.94 -27.06
C VAL A 15 -22.24 1.48 -26.18
N GLY A 16 -22.20 0.20 -25.79
CA GLY A 16 -21.12 -0.37 -24.99
C GLY A 16 -19.82 -0.69 -25.76
N VAL A 17 -19.70 -0.42 -27.07
CA VAL A 17 -18.50 -0.80 -27.87
C VAL A 17 -17.66 0.42 -28.29
N MET A 18 -18.01 1.62 -27.86
CA MET A 18 -17.11 2.78 -27.89
C MET A 18 -16.63 3.09 -26.47
N ALA A 19 -16.15 2.09 -25.74
CA ALA A 19 -15.27 2.34 -24.62
C ALA A 19 -13.98 2.91 -25.23
N SER A 20 -13.88 4.23 -25.31
CA SER A 20 -12.58 4.87 -25.43
C SER A 20 -11.71 4.22 -24.34
N ALA A 21 -10.61 3.60 -24.72
CA ALA A 21 -9.65 3.07 -23.73
C ALA A 21 -9.38 4.21 -22.77
N GLN A 22 -9.92 4.11 -21.55
CA GLN A 22 -9.78 5.13 -20.53
C GLN A 22 -8.27 5.39 -20.38
N GLU A 23 -7.84 6.62 -20.58
CA GLU A 23 -6.41 6.94 -20.45
C GLU A 23 -5.96 6.54 -19.06
N ALA A 24 -4.81 5.88 -18.99
CA ALA A 24 -4.25 5.46 -17.69
C ALA A 24 -4.03 6.72 -16.83
N PRO A 25 -4.56 6.76 -15.60
CA PRO A 25 -4.47 7.94 -14.76
C PRO A 25 -3.01 8.28 -14.46
N LYS A 26 -2.68 9.58 -14.41
CA LYS A 26 -1.35 10.05 -14.00
C LYS A 26 -1.06 9.70 -12.54
N ARG A 27 -2.10 9.75 -11.69
CA ARG A 27 -2.01 9.44 -10.25
C ARG A 27 -2.93 8.29 -9.90
N GLU A 28 -2.36 7.23 -9.36
CA GLU A 28 -3.06 6.04 -8.91
C GLU A 28 -2.16 5.27 -7.95
N PHE A 29 -2.63 5.00 -6.74
CA PHE A 29 -1.92 4.11 -5.82
C PHE A 29 -1.97 2.67 -6.33
N ARG A 30 -0.82 2.04 -6.46
CA ARG A 30 -0.66 0.67 -6.93
C ARG A 30 0.19 -0.09 -5.95
N GLY A 31 -0.46 -0.57 -4.88
CA GLY A 31 0.18 -1.22 -3.76
C GLY A 31 0.35 -2.72 -3.92
N ALA A 32 1.30 -3.27 -3.17
CA ALA A 32 1.43 -4.71 -2.98
C ALA A 32 1.87 -5.02 -1.54
N TRP A 33 1.16 -5.94 -0.87
CA TRP A 33 1.54 -6.42 0.46
C TRP A 33 2.57 -7.54 0.36
N LEU A 34 3.70 -7.36 1.03
CA LEU A 34 4.73 -8.38 1.22
C LEU A 34 4.82 -8.73 2.71
N HIS A 35 4.18 -9.84 3.10
CA HIS A 35 4.24 -10.33 4.48
C HIS A 35 5.48 -11.19 4.71
N ILE A 36 5.98 -11.21 5.95
CA ILE A 36 7.07 -12.11 6.36
C ILE A 36 6.56 -13.29 7.18
N ILE A 37 5.47 -13.11 7.92
CA ILE A 37 4.87 -14.18 8.72
C ILE A 37 4.50 -15.37 7.82
N GLY A 38 4.91 -16.57 8.20
CA GLY A 38 4.69 -17.78 7.40
C GLY A 38 5.63 -17.96 6.21
N GLN A 39 6.52 -17.02 5.93
CA GLN A 39 7.50 -17.08 4.84
C GLN A 39 8.78 -17.80 5.29
N GLY A 40 8.69 -19.12 5.46
CA GLY A 40 9.80 -19.91 5.98
C GLY A 40 11.06 -19.99 5.08
N GLN A 41 11.03 -19.41 3.86
CA GLN A 41 12.19 -19.36 2.99
C GLN A 41 13.30 -18.45 3.51
N TYR A 42 12.98 -17.35 4.18
CA TYR A 42 13.99 -16.43 4.73
C TYR A 42 14.94 -17.13 5.69
N ALA A 43 14.42 -18.02 6.54
CA ALA A 43 15.22 -18.83 7.47
C ALA A 43 16.23 -19.78 6.80
N LYS A 44 16.13 -19.99 5.50
CA LYS A 44 16.97 -20.89 4.71
C LYS A 44 17.95 -20.15 3.80
N MET A 45 17.90 -18.84 3.79
CA MET A 45 18.70 -17.95 2.97
C MET A 45 19.75 -17.25 3.83
N THR A 46 20.91 -17.04 3.27
CA THR A 46 21.88 -16.09 3.81
C THR A 46 21.34 -14.66 3.70
N PRO A 47 21.86 -13.68 4.43
CA PRO A 47 21.50 -12.27 4.26
C PRO A 47 21.62 -11.79 2.80
N GLN A 48 22.66 -12.18 2.09
CA GLN A 48 22.83 -11.81 0.66
C GLN A 48 21.76 -12.43 -0.24
N GLU A 49 21.47 -13.72 -0.06
CA GLU A 49 20.40 -14.40 -0.83
C GLU A 49 19.03 -13.80 -0.54
N THR A 50 18.77 -13.38 0.72
CA THR A 50 17.53 -12.68 1.10
C THR A 50 17.44 -11.32 0.40
N GLN A 51 18.53 -10.54 0.38
CA GLN A 51 18.57 -9.26 -0.34
C GLN A 51 18.34 -9.45 -1.84
N ASP A 52 18.97 -10.45 -2.47
CA ASP A 52 18.81 -10.72 -3.90
C ASP A 52 17.40 -11.21 -4.23
N TYR A 53 16.80 -12.03 -3.35
CA TYR A 53 15.41 -12.42 -3.46
C TYR A 53 14.46 -11.21 -3.37
N LEU A 54 14.65 -10.33 -2.39
CA LEU A 54 13.82 -9.12 -2.23
C LEU A 54 13.98 -8.17 -3.42
N ARG A 55 15.19 -7.98 -3.96
CA ARG A 55 15.41 -7.21 -5.21
C ARG A 55 14.65 -7.79 -6.39
N ASP A 56 14.66 -9.11 -6.55
CA ASP A 56 13.89 -9.79 -7.61
C ASP A 56 12.39 -9.53 -7.45
N GLN A 57 11.84 -9.62 -6.21
CA GLN A 57 10.45 -9.30 -5.95
C GLN A 57 10.13 -7.85 -6.33
N LEU A 58 10.94 -6.89 -5.91
CA LEU A 58 10.75 -5.47 -6.22
C LEU A 58 10.86 -5.16 -7.71
N ASN A 59 11.80 -5.79 -8.42
CA ASN A 59 11.93 -5.64 -9.88
C ASN A 59 10.67 -6.14 -10.61
N LYS A 60 10.11 -7.26 -10.18
CA LYS A 60 8.86 -7.80 -10.74
C LYS A 60 7.68 -6.90 -10.45
N LEU A 61 7.55 -6.38 -9.22
CA LEU A 61 6.51 -5.42 -8.85
C LEU A 61 6.62 -4.11 -9.65
N ASP A 62 7.82 -3.53 -9.80
CA ASP A 62 8.04 -2.36 -10.66
C ASP A 62 7.61 -2.64 -12.12
N SER A 63 7.95 -3.83 -12.64
CA SER A 63 7.56 -4.23 -13.98
C SER A 63 6.05 -4.42 -14.15
N ALA A 64 5.32 -4.73 -13.07
CA ALA A 64 3.86 -4.80 -13.02
C ALA A 64 3.19 -3.43 -12.88
N GLY A 65 3.97 -2.34 -12.73
CA GLY A 65 3.47 -0.98 -12.54
C GLY A 65 3.11 -0.64 -11.09
N VAL A 66 3.52 -1.45 -10.10
CA VAL A 66 3.38 -1.18 -8.66
C VAL A 66 4.27 0.00 -8.29
N ASN A 67 3.75 0.92 -7.46
CA ASN A 67 4.46 2.13 -7.00
C ASN A 67 4.50 2.28 -5.47
N ALA A 68 3.97 1.31 -4.74
CA ALA A 68 4.05 1.27 -3.28
C ALA A 68 4.14 -0.18 -2.77
N VAL A 69 5.01 -0.43 -1.81
CA VAL A 69 5.17 -1.72 -1.15
C VAL A 69 4.78 -1.59 0.32
N ILE A 70 3.83 -2.38 0.75
CA ILE A 70 3.42 -2.49 2.15
C ILE A 70 4.12 -3.74 2.72
N TRP A 71 5.25 -3.51 3.38
CA TRP A 71 6.10 -4.59 3.87
C TRP A 71 5.92 -4.83 5.36
N GLN A 72 5.70 -6.09 5.75
CA GLN A 72 5.46 -6.45 7.14
C GLN A 72 6.76 -6.40 7.94
N VAL A 73 6.83 -5.47 8.88
CA VAL A 73 8.04 -5.24 9.70
C VAL A 73 7.87 -5.64 11.16
N ARG A 74 6.60 -5.72 11.64
CA ARG A 74 6.26 -6.08 13.01
C ARG A 74 5.07 -7.03 13.04
N PRO A 75 5.26 -8.33 12.79
CA PRO A 75 4.17 -9.30 12.73
C PRO A 75 3.64 -9.75 14.11
N GLN A 76 4.48 -9.77 15.16
CA GLN A 76 4.17 -10.43 16.43
C GLN A 76 4.82 -9.71 17.63
N ALA A 77 4.77 -8.40 17.70
CA ALA A 77 5.51 -7.60 18.68
C ALA A 77 7.01 -7.96 18.68
N ASP A 78 7.53 -8.19 17.51
CA ASP A 78 8.91 -8.50 17.18
C ASP A 78 9.34 -7.71 15.94
N ALA A 79 10.62 -7.51 15.72
CA ALA A 79 11.13 -6.61 14.71
C ALA A 79 11.82 -7.33 13.54
N ALA A 80 11.47 -6.96 12.30
CA ALA A 80 12.22 -7.30 11.10
C ALA A 80 13.22 -6.18 10.74
N TYR A 81 13.76 -5.49 11.73
CA TYR A 81 14.69 -4.36 11.63
C TYR A 81 15.51 -4.26 12.92
N ILE A 82 16.55 -3.47 12.91
CA ILE A 82 17.34 -3.21 14.14
C ILE A 82 16.47 -2.42 15.14
N SER A 83 16.17 -2.99 16.30
CA SER A 83 15.35 -2.37 17.35
C SER A 83 15.96 -2.61 18.72
N ASP A 84 15.92 -1.58 19.58
CA ASP A 84 16.26 -1.68 20.99
C ASP A 84 15.04 -1.95 21.88
N LEU A 85 13.82 -1.94 21.29
CA LEU A 85 12.56 -2.08 22.01
C LEU A 85 11.95 -3.49 21.87
N GLU A 86 12.15 -4.14 20.74
CA GLU A 86 11.58 -5.45 20.43
C GLU A 86 12.63 -6.39 19.86
N PRO A 87 12.58 -7.69 20.22
CA PRO A 87 13.54 -8.67 19.73
C PRO A 87 13.37 -8.94 18.23
N TRP A 88 14.40 -9.49 17.60
CA TRP A 88 14.35 -9.91 16.21
C TRP A 88 13.25 -10.92 15.92
N SER A 89 12.53 -10.69 14.85
CA SER A 89 11.50 -11.61 14.38
C SER A 89 12.11 -12.90 13.84
N ARG A 90 11.60 -14.03 14.30
CA ARG A 90 11.97 -15.36 13.77
C ARG A 90 11.69 -15.53 12.28
N TRP A 91 10.81 -14.72 11.72
CA TRP A 91 10.46 -14.79 10.32
C TRP A 91 11.57 -14.29 9.38
N ILE A 92 12.61 -13.66 9.93
CA ILE A 92 13.81 -13.24 9.21
C ILE A 92 14.91 -14.30 9.28
N THR A 93 15.14 -14.89 10.48
CA THR A 93 16.29 -15.76 10.72
C THR A 93 15.92 -17.22 11.02
N GLY A 94 14.62 -17.51 11.21
CA GLY A 94 14.12 -18.81 11.66
C GLY A 94 14.10 -19.00 13.17
N GLU A 95 14.74 -18.11 13.94
CA GLU A 95 14.85 -18.18 15.40
C GLU A 95 14.48 -16.83 16.01
N ALA A 96 13.56 -16.85 17.00
CA ALA A 96 13.11 -15.65 17.68
C ALA A 96 14.24 -15.02 18.50
N GLY A 97 14.41 -13.70 18.39
CA GLY A 97 15.45 -12.93 19.07
C GLY A 97 16.83 -12.97 18.42
N LYS A 98 17.03 -13.79 17.39
CA LYS A 98 18.31 -13.92 16.71
C LYS A 98 18.46 -12.90 15.59
N ALA A 99 19.49 -12.07 15.68
CA ALA A 99 19.87 -11.15 14.61
C ALA A 99 20.37 -11.89 13.35
N PRO A 100 20.23 -11.30 12.16
CA PRO A 100 20.88 -11.81 10.95
C PRO A 100 22.41 -11.84 11.08
N ASP A 101 23.05 -12.86 10.48
CA ASP A 101 24.51 -13.00 10.46
C ASP A 101 24.97 -13.36 9.03
N PRO A 102 25.79 -12.53 8.36
CA PRO A 102 26.29 -11.22 8.83
C PRO A 102 25.17 -10.19 9.05
N ALA A 103 25.41 -9.27 9.98
CA ALA A 103 24.44 -8.25 10.38
C ALA A 103 24.06 -7.32 9.20
N TRP A 104 22.78 -7.06 9.05
CA TRP A 104 22.22 -6.09 8.13
C TRP A 104 20.87 -5.60 8.62
N ASP A 105 20.38 -4.48 8.09
CA ASP A 105 19.07 -3.94 8.43
C ASP A 105 18.07 -4.17 7.28
N PRO A 106 17.14 -5.13 7.42
CA PRO A 106 16.16 -5.43 6.38
C PRO A 106 15.24 -4.25 6.05
N LEU A 107 14.87 -3.43 7.03
CA LEU A 107 13.98 -2.29 6.80
C LEU A 107 14.68 -1.18 6.03
N GLN A 108 15.90 -0.80 6.43
CA GLN A 108 16.68 0.19 5.70
C GLN A 108 16.93 -0.26 4.25
N PHE A 109 17.28 -1.53 4.07
CA PHE A 109 17.46 -2.11 2.73
C PHE A 109 16.19 -2.00 1.87
N MET A 110 15.03 -2.33 2.41
CA MET A 110 13.77 -2.25 1.67
C MET A 110 13.39 -0.81 1.33
N ILE A 111 13.66 0.15 2.22
CA ILE A 111 13.49 1.59 1.95
C ILE A 111 14.36 2.00 0.76
N ASP A 112 15.67 1.72 0.81
CA ASP A 112 16.62 2.11 -0.23
C ASP A 112 16.25 1.51 -1.60
N GLU A 113 15.91 0.23 -1.62
CA GLU A 113 15.52 -0.48 -2.83
C GLU A 113 14.17 0.01 -3.41
N CYS A 114 13.18 0.33 -2.56
CA CYS A 114 11.92 0.92 -3.01
C CYS A 114 12.13 2.33 -3.55
N HIS A 115 12.77 3.20 -2.81
CA HIS A 115 13.00 4.59 -3.18
C HIS A 115 13.83 4.71 -4.47
N SER A 116 14.83 3.83 -4.67
CA SER A 116 15.62 3.81 -5.91
C SER A 116 14.81 3.51 -7.17
N ARG A 117 13.66 2.83 -7.01
CA ARG A 117 12.69 2.54 -8.08
C ARG A 117 11.57 3.55 -8.18
N GLY A 118 11.55 4.58 -7.32
CA GLY A 118 10.46 5.55 -7.21
C GLY A 118 9.20 4.99 -6.53
N MET A 119 9.33 3.87 -5.82
CA MET A 119 8.25 3.28 -5.02
C MET A 119 8.26 3.83 -3.61
N GLU A 120 7.09 3.87 -2.98
CA GLU A 120 6.95 4.11 -1.55
C GLU A 120 7.13 2.82 -0.75
N LEU A 121 7.64 2.95 0.49
CA LEU A 121 7.65 1.88 1.47
C LEU A 121 6.76 2.23 2.67
N HIS A 122 5.73 1.41 2.88
CA HIS A 122 4.84 1.47 4.02
C HIS A 122 5.21 0.36 5.00
N ALA A 123 5.57 0.72 6.23
CA ALA A 123 5.90 -0.23 7.27
C ALA A 123 4.62 -0.83 7.87
N TRP A 124 4.38 -2.13 7.59
CA TRP A 124 3.21 -2.82 8.10
C TRP A 124 3.48 -3.44 9.47
N ILE A 125 2.69 -3.03 10.44
CA ILE A 125 2.72 -3.52 11.81
C ILE A 125 1.39 -4.20 12.17
N ASN A 126 1.44 -5.26 12.99
CA ASN A 126 0.29 -5.72 13.74
C ASN A 126 0.38 -5.14 15.16
N PRO A 127 -0.64 -4.43 15.68
CA PRO A 127 -0.49 -3.74 16.96
C PRO A 127 -0.46 -4.68 18.16
N TYR A 128 -1.32 -5.71 18.20
CA TYR A 128 -1.57 -6.45 19.44
C TYR A 128 -1.06 -7.88 19.49
N ARG A 129 -0.89 -8.55 18.33
CA ARG A 129 -0.47 -9.96 18.30
C ARG A 129 0.97 -10.14 18.77
N VAL A 130 1.19 -11.10 19.67
CA VAL A 130 2.52 -11.45 20.23
C VAL A 130 2.98 -12.82 19.79
N THR A 131 2.05 -13.77 19.61
CA THR A 131 2.37 -15.12 19.12
C THR A 131 1.48 -15.52 17.97
N SER A 132 1.93 -16.48 17.14
CA SER A 132 1.19 -16.99 15.98
C SER A 132 0.44 -18.30 16.25
N GLY A 133 0.63 -18.91 17.43
CA GLY A 133 -0.04 -20.15 17.79
C GLY A 133 0.29 -20.58 19.22
N GLU A 134 -0.36 -21.66 19.67
CA GLU A 134 -0.30 -22.13 21.05
C GLU A 134 1.11 -22.54 21.52
N LYS A 135 1.93 -23.08 20.62
CA LYS A 135 3.29 -23.53 20.93
C LYS A 135 4.33 -22.42 20.77
N ASP A 136 3.93 -21.28 20.26
CA ASP A 136 4.79 -20.14 20.06
C ASP A 136 5.06 -19.43 21.41
N ARG A 137 6.27 -18.87 21.56
CA ARG A 137 6.67 -18.11 22.75
C ARG A 137 7.39 -16.85 22.28
N PRO A 138 7.22 -15.73 23.00
CA PRO A 138 8.02 -14.54 22.79
C PRO A 138 9.52 -14.86 22.97
N ALA A 139 10.39 -14.19 22.24
CA ALA A 139 11.84 -14.31 22.40
C ALA A 139 12.29 -13.86 23.79
N GLU A 140 13.44 -14.34 24.23
CA GLU A 140 14.10 -13.79 25.41
C GLU A 140 14.33 -12.28 25.25
N GLY A 141 14.13 -11.50 26.32
CA GLY A 141 14.18 -10.03 26.28
C GLY A 141 12.92 -9.34 25.71
N HIS A 142 11.88 -10.10 25.36
CA HIS A 142 10.60 -9.50 24.99
C HIS A 142 9.93 -8.87 26.22
N ILE A 143 9.29 -7.70 26.06
CA ILE A 143 8.57 -6.97 27.10
C ILE A 143 7.52 -7.82 27.85
N PHE A 144 7.05 -8.92 27.24
CA PHE A 144 6.18 -9.91 27.86
C PHE A 144 6.72 -10.47 29.17
N TYR A 145 8.02 -10.65 29.30
CA TYR A 145 8.64 -11.22 30.51
C TYR A 145 8.84 -10.19 31.61
N GLU A 146 8.89 -8.90 31.25
CA GLU A 146 8.98 -7.80 32.21
C GLU A 146 7.59 -7.39 32.71
N HIS A 147 6.59 -7.41 31.84
CA HIS A 147 5.22 -6.96 32.09
C HIS A 147 4.18 -7.99 31.64
N PRO A 148 4.15 -9.21 32.19
CA PRO A 148 3.20 -10.24 31.81
C PRO A 148 1.74 -9.83 31.99
N GLU A 149 1.45 -8.88 32.88
CA GLU A 149 0.14 -8.32 33.15
C GLU A 149 -0.42 -7.46 32.00
N TRP A 150 0.41 -7.10 31.02
CA TRP A 150 -0.06 -6.38 29.81
C TRP A 150 -0.66 -7.29 28.75
N PHE A 151 -0.64 -8.60 28.96
CA PHE A 151 -0.95 -9.57 27.93
C PHE A 151 -2.06 -10.53 28.32
N LEU A 152 -2.83 -10.93 27.31
CA LEU A 152 -3.94 -11.87 27.45
C LEU A 152 -3.73 -13.06 26.51
N LYS A 153 -3.96 -14.28 27.03
CA LYS A 153 -4.00 -15.49 26.20
C LYS A 153 -5.42 -15.78 25.80
N TYR A 154 -5.69 -15.84 24.48
CA TYR A 154 -7.02 -16.14 23.96
C TYR A 154 -7.19 -17.61 23.59
N ALA A 155 -8.45 -18.00 23.34
CA ALA A 155 -8.82 -19.38 23.02
C ALA A 155 -8.31 -19.89 21.65
N ASP A 156 -7.81 -19.02 20.79
CA ASP A 156 -7.09 -19.39 19.56
C ASP A 156 -5.62 -19.82 19.83
N GLY A 157 -5.25 -19.89 21.10
CA GLY A 157 -3.93 -20.31 21.57
C GLY A 157 -2.86 -19.21 21.54
N LYS A 158 -3.18 -18.01 21.07
CA LYS A 158 -2.22 -16.91 20.92
C LYS A 158 -2.25 -15.96 22.11
N ILE A 159 -1.16 -15.20 22.24
CA ILE A 159 -0.98 -14.12 23.19
C ILE A 159 -1.14 -12.80 22.46
N TYR A 160 -1.82 -11.85 23.10
CA TYR A 160 -2.08 -10.50 22.59
C TYR A 160 -1.78 -9.48 23.69
N PHE A 161 -1.36 -8.28 23.32
CA PHE A 161 -1.48 -7.14 24.22
C PHE A 161 -2.95 -6.95 24.61
N ASP A 162 -3.21 -6.53 25.84
CA ASP A 162 -4.54 -6.08 26.25
C ASP A 162 -4.81 -4.69 25.67
N PRO A 163 -5.77 -4.54 24.73
CA PRO A 163 -6.05 -3.25 24.11
C PRO A 163 -6.57 -2.18 25.07
N ALA A 164 -7.06 -2.60 26.23
CA ALA A 164 -7.63 -1.70 27.23
C ALA A 164 -6.57 -0.99 28.09
N LEU A 165 -5.36 -1.53 28.14
CA LEU A 165 -4.33 -0.98 29.00
C LEU A 165 -3.66 0.25 28.37
N PRO A 166 -3.59 1.40 29.07
CA PRO A 166 -2.79 2.54 28.63
C PRO A 166 -1.33 2.15 28.34
N GLU A 167 -0.73 1.34 29.17
CA GLU A 167 0.65 0.89 29.08
C GLU A 167 0.91 0.12 27.77
N SER A 168 -0.04 -0.73 27.34
CA SER A 168 0.03 -1.42 26.04
C SER A 168 0.03 -0.43 24.87
N ARG A 169 -0.85 0.57 24.92
CA ARG A 169 -0.94 1.61 23.87
C ARG A 169 0.32 2.47 23.84
N ASP A 170 0.81 2.88 25.02
CA ASP A 170 2.02 3.72 25.14
C ASP A 170 3.25 3.01 24.59
N PHE A 171 3.39 1.70 24.87
CA PHE A 171 4.49 0.90 24.33
C PHE A 171 4.40 0.77 22.80
N ILE A 172 3.22 0.49 22.25
CA ILE A 172 3.03 0.42 20.78
C ILE A 172 3.35 1.78 20.13
N ASN A 173 2.93 2.88 20.75
CA ASN A 173 3.26 4.23 20.29
C ASN A 173 4.76 4.52 20.37
N LEU A 174 5.44 4.06 21.41
CA LEU A 174 6.89 4.19 21.55
C LEU A 174 7.62 3.46 20.40
N VAL A 175 7.20 2.24 20.07
CA VAL A 175 7.77 1.45 18.96
C VAL A 175 7.58 2.15 17.62
N VAL A 176 6.38 2.68 17.35
CA VAL A 176 6.11 3.42 16.10
C VAL A 176 6.92 4.72 16.06
N LYS A 177 6.99 5.47 17.17
CA LYS A 177 7.78 6.70 17.26
C LYS A 177 9.27 6.43 16.99
N ASP A 178 9.84 5.39 17.60
CA ASP A 178 11.22 4.98 17.36
C ASP A 178 11.46 4.66 15.88
N MET A 179 10.58 3.85 15.29
CA MET A 179 10.67 3.45 13.88
C MET A 179 10.65 4.66 12.94
N ILE A 180 9.65 5.55 13.04
CA ILE A 180 9.56 6.72 12.16
C ILE A 180 10.65 7.74 12.41
N THR A 181 11.21 7.82 13.64
CA THR A 181 12.33 8.73 13.93
C THR A 181 13.59 8.29 13.18
N ARG A 182 13.89 7.00 13.19
CA ARG A 182 15.13 6.46 12.64
C ARG A 182 15.09 6.17 11.14
N TYR A 183 13.94 5.82 10.59
CA TYR A 183 13.80 5.39 9.20
C TYR A 183 13.07 6.42 8.34
N ASP A 184 13.40 6.47 7.06
CA ASP A 184 12.76 7.34 6.07
C ASP A 184 11.55 6.62 5.42
N LEU A 185 10.53 6.40 6.23
CA LEU A 185 9.29 5.72 5.83
C LEU A 185 8.33 6.69 5.14
N ASP A 186 7.58 6.18 4.15
CA ASP A 186 6.48 6.91 3.53
C ASP A 186 5.17 6.77 4.32
N ALA A 187 4.97 5.64 5.01
CA ALA A 187 3.79 5.41 5.84
C ALA A 187 3.98 4.34 6.91
N ILE A 188 3.17 4.40 7.96
CA ILE A 188 2.85 3.29 8.86
C ILE A 188 1.53 2.68 8.40
N HIS A 189 1.47 1.36 8.33
CA HIS A 189 0.29 0.61 7.92
C HIS A 189 -0.09 -0.44 8.96
N MET A 190 -1.38 -0.57 9.26
CA MET A 190 -1.93 -1.63 10.11
C MET A 190 -2.90 -2.51 9.32
N ASP A 191 -2.96 -3.79 9.70
CA ASP A 191 -3.94 -4.74 9.17
C ASP A 191 -5.29 -4.66 9.91
N ASP A 192 -6.11 -5.70 9.79
CA ASP A 192 -7.45 -5.79 10.40
C ASP A 192 -7.48 -6.51 11.75
N TYR A 193 -6.32 -6.90 12.29
CA TYR A 193 -6.23 -7.63 13.56
C TYR A 193 -6.14 -6.67 14.76
N PHE A 194 -7.26 -6.01 15.08
CA PHE A 194 -7.42 -5.22 16.32
C PHE A 194 -7.71 -6.17 17.48
N TYR A 195 -8.96 -6.35 17.91
CA TYR A 195 -9.27 -7.56 18.67
C TYR A 195 -9.14 -8.78 17.74
N PRO A 196 -8.76 -9.97 18.27
CA PRO A 196 -8.63 -11.15 17.43
C PRO A 196 -9.96 -11.60 16.84
N TYR A 197 -9.91 -12.31 15.71
CA TYR A 197 -11.08 -12.94 15.15
C TYR A 197 -11.76 -13.83 16.21
N PRO A 198 -13.10 -13.78 16.34
CA PRO A 198 -13.80 -14.45 17.43
C PRO A 198 -13.71 -15.97 17.34
N VAL A 199 -13.40 -16.61 18.46
CA VAL A 199 -13.54 -18.05 18.62
C VAL A 199 -14.97 -18.35 19.06
N LYS A 200 -15.65 -19.25 18.34
CA LYS A 200 -17.08 -19.54 18.57
C LYS A 200 -17.36 -19.91 20.03
N GLY A 201 -18.23 -19.15 20.66
CA GLY A 201 -18.67 -19.37 22.04
C GLY A 201 -17.66 -19.00 23.13
N VAL A 202 -16.55 -18.36 22.76
CA VAL A 202 -15.54 -17.93 23.73
C VAL A 202 -15.30 -16.44 23.59
N GLU A 203 -15.57 -15.69 24.67
CA GLU A 203 -15.30 -14.26 24.73
C GLU A 203 -13.79 -13.99 24.89
N PHE A 204 -13.33 -12.85 24.36
CA PHE A 204 -11.97 -12.37 24.62
C PHE A 204 -11.78 -12.12 26.12
N PRO A 205 -10.66 -12.54 26.74
CA PRO A 205 -10.53 -12.62 28.21
C PRO A 205 -10.17 -11.28 28.89
N ASP A 206 -10.79 -10.19 28.49
CA ASP A 206 -10.57 -8.83 29.00
C ASP A 206 -11.51 -8.40 30.16
N SER A 207 -12.16 -9.37 30.85
CA SER A 207 -13.13 -9.07 31.92
C SER A 207 -12.51 -8.34 33.10
N ALA A 208 -11.26 -8.61 33.44
CA ALA A 208 -10.55 -7.90 34.52
C ALA A 208 -10.29 -6.44 34.14
N SER A 209 -9.89 -6.19 32.91
CA SER A 209 -9.67 -4.85 32.36
C SER A 209 -10.99 -4.08 32.23
N PHE A 210 -12.07 -4.74 31.83
CA PHE A 210 -13.41 -4.14 31.80
C PHE A 210 -13.88 -3.77 33.21
N ALA A 211 -13.67 -4.62 34.21
CA ALA A 211 -14.01 -4.30 35.59
C ALA A 211 -13.24 -3.07 36.11
N ARG A 212 -11.99 -2.89 35.67
CA ARG A 212 -11.11 -1.77 36.09
C ARG A 212 -11.41 -0.47 35.33
N TYR A 213 -11.57 -0.54 33.99
CA TYR A 213 -11.63 0.62 33.11
C TYR A 213 -12.99 0.83 32.42
N GLY A 214 -13.90 -0.15 32.51
CA GLY A 214 -15.19 -0.11 31.84
C GLY A 214 -16.29 0.63 32.63
N LYS A 215 -15.97 1.29 33.75
CA LYS A 215 -16.98 2.03 34.55
C LYS A 215 -17.64 3.12 33.70
N GLY A 216 -18.96 3.08 33.63
CA GLY A 216 -19.76 4.03 32.85
C GLY A 216 -20.13 3.55 31.45
N TRP A 217 -19.56 2.47 30.97
CA TRP A 217 -19.95 1.86 29.72
C TRP A 217 -21.12 0.88 29.92
N GLY A 218 -22.22 1.10 29.18
CA GLY A 218 -23.39 0.21 29.20
C GLY A 218 -23.21 -1.04 28.34
N ASP A 219 -22.35 -0.97 27.33
CA ASP A 219 -22.03 -2.06 26.40
C ASP A 219 -20.51 -2.30 26.34
N LYS A 220 -20.12 -3.57 26.46
CA LYS A 220 -18.70 -3.97 26.44
C LYS A 220 -18.09 -3.86 25.06
N GLY A 221 -18.88 -4.02 23.99
CA GLY A 221 -18.45 -3.84 22.61
C GLY A 221 -18.10 -2.39 22.32
N ASP A 222 -18.91 -1.42 22.82
CA ASP A 222 -18.63 0.02 22.71
C ASP A 222 -17.34 0.38 23.44
N TRP A 223 -17.11 -0.19 24.62
CA TRP A 223 -15.87 0.00 25.35
C TRP A 223 -14.64 -0.57 24.61
N ARG A 224 -14.77 -1.74 23.99
CA ARG A 224 -13.69 -2.32 23.17
C ARG A 224 -13.36 -1.45 21.96
N ARG A 225 -14.37 -0.94 21.25
CA ARG A 225 -14.20 0.02 20.16
C ARG A 225 -13.49 1.28 20.61
N HIS A 226 -13.91 1.82 21.76
CA HIS A 226 -13.23 2.98 22.35
C HIS A 226 -11.74 2.71 22.63
N ASN A 227 -11.36 1.53 23.13
CA ASN A 227 -9.96 1.19 23.36
C ASN A 227 -9.14 1.15 22.05
N VAL A 228 -9.74 0.63 20.97
CA VAL A 228 -9.11 0.67 19.66
C VAL A 228 -9.01 2.10 19.13
N ASP A 229 -10.09 2.89 19.27
CA ASP A 229 -10.10 4.30 18.88
C ASP A 229 -8.97 5.10 19.55
N LEU A 230 -8.76 4.88 20.85
CA LEU A 230 -7.69 5.52 21.62
C LEU A 230 -6.30 5.19 21.05
N LEU A 231 -6.06 3.95 20.61
CA LEU A 231 -4.80 3.59 19.95
C LEU A 231 -4.63 4.32 18.63
N ILE A 232 -5.68 4.34 17.80
CA ILE A 232 -5.63 4.98 16.47
C ILE A 232 -5.40 6.49 16.60
N GLU A 233 -6.14 7.15 17.50
CA GLU A 233 -5.98 8.59 17.78
C GLU A 233 -4.57 8.90 18.31
N GLN A 234 -4.06 8.11 19.25
CA GLN A 234 -2.73 8.32 19.84
C GLN A 234 -1.61 8.10 18.80
N LEU A 235 -1.72 7.06 17.95
CA LEU A 235 -0.77 6.82 16.84
C LEU A 235 -0.79 7.97 15.84
N HIS A 236 -1.96 8.44 15.45
CA HIS A 236 -2.09 9.65 14.61
C HIS A 236 -1.31 10.82 15.20
N GLY A 237 -1.58 11.16 16.48
CA GLY A 237 -0.90 12.26 17.18
C GLY A 237 0.62 12.05 17.26
N THR A 238 1.07 10.83 17.52
CA THR A 238 2.49 10.46 17.55
C THR A 238 3.17 10.67 16.20
N ILE A 239 2.55 10.20 15.12
CA ILE A 239 3.09 10.33 13.76
C ILE A 239 3.14 11.80 13.35
N GLN A 240 2.03 12.54 13.51
CA GLN A 240 1.94 13.95 13.14
C GLN A 240 2.94 14.83 13.89
N SER A 241 3.17 14.55 15.18
CA SER A 241 4.14 15.32 15.98
C SER A 241 5.59 14.95 15.74
N THR A 242 5.89 13.79 15.14
CA THR A 242 7.25 13.30 14.93
C THR A 242 7.74 13.56 13.50
N LYS A 243 6.98 13.11 12.48
CA LYS A 243 7.24 13.34 11.05
C LYS A 243 5.89 13.49 10.33
N PRO A 244 5.36 14.72 10.18
CA PRO A 244 4.01 14.98 9.69
C PRO A 244 3.74 14.46 8.27
N TRP A 245 4.78 14.25 7.46
CA TRP A 245 4.67 13.68 6.11
C TRP A 245 4.52 12.16 6.07
N VAL A 246 4.77 11.44 7.18
CA VAL A 246 4.55 10.00 7.26
C VAL A 246 3.06 9.75 7.38
N ARG A 247 2.49 9.03 6.43
CA ARG A 247 1.06 8.73 6.39
C ARG A 247 0.72 7.59 7.34
N PHE A 248 -0.49 7.60 7.85
CA PHE A 248 -1.03 6.50 8.63
C PHE A 248 -2.19 5.84 7.88
N GLY A 249 -2.07 4.56 7.59
CA GLY A 249 -3.07 3.78 6.86
C GLY A 249 -3.47 2.49 7.54
N ILE A 250 -4.69 2.03 7.24
CA ILE A 250 -5.25 0.81 7.80
C ILE A 250 -5.93 -0.01 6.70
N SER A 251 -5.72 -1.34 6.71
CA SER A 251 -6.45 -2.27 5.86
C SER A 251 -7.48 -3.07 6.68
N PRO A 252 -8.69 -2.54 6.89
CA PRO A 252 -9.72 -3.22 7.66
C PRO A 252 -10.34 -4.38 6.89
N PHE A 253 -11.02 -5.27 7.60
CA PHE A 253 -11.90 -6.26 6.98
C PHE A 253 -12.94 -5.56 6.09
N GLY A 254 -13.25 -6.14 4.92
CA GLY A 254 -14.00 -5.47 3.87
C GLY A 254 -15.45 -5.07 4.21
N ILE A 255 -16.07 -5.69 5.21
CA ILE A 255 -17.43 -5.36 5.67
C ILE A 255 -17.35 -4.62 7.01
N TRP A 256 -17.75 -3.34 7.04
CA TRP A 256 -17.91 -2.61 8.29
C TRP A 256 -19.06 -3.19 9.09
N ARG A 257 -20.29 -3.07 8.61
CA ARG A 257 -21.52 -3.70 9.11
C ARG A 257 -22.42 -4.10 7.95
N ASN A 258 -23.19 -5.15 8.13
CA ASN A 258 -24.24 -5.53 7.20
C ASN A 258 -25.46 -4.61 7.39
N LYS A 259 -26.21 -4.37 6.35
CA LYS A 259 -27.42 -3.51 6.40
C LYS A 259 -28.49 -4.02 7.36
N LYS A 260 -28.53 -5.32 7.60
CA LYS A 260 -29.43 -5.94 8.60
C LYS A 260 -29.07 -5.56 10.03
N SER A 261 -27.80 -5.25 10.31
CA SER A 261 -27.29 -4.89 11.64
C SER A 261 -27.29 -3.39 11.85
N ASP A 262 -27.09 -2.61 10.76
CA ASP A 262 -27.11 -1.15 10.77
C ASP A 262 -27.66 -0.61 9.45
N ARG A 263 -28.56 0.39 9.49
CA ARG A 263 -29.15 1.01 8.31
C ARG A 263 -28.10 1.63 7.36
N ASN A 264 -26.94 2.04 7.90
CA ASN A 264 -25.81 2.61 7.15
C ASN A 264 -24.83 1.52 6.65
N GLY A 265 -25.04 0.26 7.02
CA GLY A 265 -24.24 -0.88 6.58
C GLY A 265 -24.42 -1.19 5.11
N SER A 266 -23.54 -2.04 4.59
CA SER A 266 -23.58 -2.51 3.20
C SER A 266 -24.60 -3.65 3.01
N GLU A 267 -25.10 -3.82 1.78
CA GLU A 267 -25.99 -4.94 1.39
C GLU A 267 -25.18 -6.25 1.32
N THR A 268 -24.68 -6.68 2.47
CA THR A 268 -23.81 -7.85 2.63
C THR A 268 -24.36 -8.77 3.74
N ASN A 269 -23.76 -9.97 3.85
CA ASN A 269 -24.07 -10.94 4.88
C ASN A 269 -22.80 -11.71 5.27
N GLY A 270 -21.89 -11.05 6.00
CA GLY A 270 -20.63 -11.63 6.44
C GLY A 270 -20.24 -11.16 7.84
N LEU A 271 -19.02 -11.51 8.25
CA LEU A 271 -18.42 -10.97 9.48
C LEU A 271 -18.36 -9.44 9.39
N GLU A 272 -18.60 -8.76 10.48
CA GLU A 272 -18.65 -7.30 10.59
C GLU A 272 -17.44 -6.84 11.42
N CYS A 273 -16.55 -5.99 10.86
CA CYS A 273 -15.38 -5.57 11.60
C CYS A 273 -15.73 -4.69 12.81
N TYR A 274 -16.82 -3.93 12.75
CA TYR A 274 -17.33 -3.12 13.85
C TYR A 274 -17.71 -3.97 15.07
N ASP A 275 -18.42 -5.09 14.84
CA ASP A 275 -18.96 -5.91 15.92
C ASP A 275 -18.02 -7.04 16.34
N ALA A 276 -17.24 -7.59 15.42
CA ALA A 276 -16.38 -8.75 15.66
C ALA A 276 -14.93 -8.40 16.00
N LEU A 277 -14.41 -7.33 15.39
CA LEU A 277 -13.02 -6.88 15.55
C LEU A 277 -12.94 -5.54 16.30
N TYR A 278 -14.09 -4.96 16.63
CA TYR A 278 -14.25 -3.68 17.35
C TYR A 278 -13.55 -2.52 16.65
N ALA A 279 -13.63 -2.51 15.30
CA ALA A 279 -13.01 -1.51 14.43
C ALA A 279 -14.05 -0.60 13.77
N ASP A 280 -14.09 0.68 14.18
CA ASP A 280 -14.99 1.69 13.62
C ASP A 280 -14.29 2.54 12.55
N CYS A 281 -13.95 1.90 11.43
CA CYS A 281 -13.15 2.50 10.37
C CYS A 281 -13.75 3.78 9.75
N PRO A 282 -15.07 3.90 9.51
CA PRO A 282 -15.66 5.16 9.05
C PRO A 282 -15.49 6.32 10.03
N LYS A 283 -15.47 6.05 11.33
CA LYS A 283 -15.15 7.05 12.35
C LYS A 283 -13.73 7.56 12.20
N TRP A 284 -12.76 6.67 11.98
CA TRP A 284 -11.35 7.07 11.87
C TRP A 284 -11.07 7.94 10.65
N THR A 285 -11.73 7.67 9.52
CA THR A 285 -11.66 8.55 8.35
C THR A 285 -12.34 9.89 8.59
N ALA A 286 -13.53 9.88 9.21
CA ALA A 286 -14.30 11.11 9.52
C ALA A 286 -13.58 12.03 10.53
N MET A 287 -12.90 11.43 11.52
CA MET A 287 -12.08 12.16 12.50
C MET A 287 -10.72 12.61 11.93
N GLY A 288 -10.34 12.12 10.75
CA GLY A 288 -9.05 12.41 10.16
C GLY A 288 -7.86 11.75 10.85
N TRP A 289 -8.09 10.70 11.63
CA TRP A 289 -7.04 9.96 12.34
C TRP A 289 -6.23 9.04 11.44
N VAL A 290 -6.67 8.81 10.22
CA VAL A 290 -5.95 8.05 9.19
C VAL A 290 -5.87 8.85 7.91
N ASP A 291 -4.83 8.61 7.13
CA ASP A 291 -4.61 9.27 5.83
C ASP A 291 -5.17 8.43 4.69
N TYR A 292 -5.22 7.11 4.86
CA TYR A 292 -5.80 6.22 3.86
C TYR A 292 -6.38 4.94 4.48
N MET A 293 -7.35 4.36 3.77
CA MET A 293 -7.91 3.05 4.07
C MET A 293 -7.69 2.09 2.90
N VAL A 294 -7.45 0.81 3.24
CA VAL A 294 -7.33 -0.26 2.23
C VAL A 294 -8.28 -1.41 2.60
N PRO A 295 -9.61 -1.23 2.51
CA PRO A 295 -10.54 -2.29 2.86
C PRO A 295 -10.27 -3.55 2.02
N GLN A 296 -10.29 -4.71 2.66
CA GLN A 296 -9.97 -6.01 2.06
C GLN A 296 -11.19 -6.56 1.30
N LEU A 297 -11.34 -6.14 0.02
CA LEU A 297 -12.44 -6.56 -0.85
C LEU A 297 -12.05 -7.85 -1.60
N TYR A 298 -11.90 -8.94 -0.85
CA TYR A 298 -11.31 -10.20 -1.32
C TYR A 298 -12.31 -11.13 -2.01
N TRP A 299 -13.45 -10.62 -2.46
CA TRP A 299 -14.52 -11.39 -3.11
C TRP A 299 -14.65 -11.02 -4.59
N GLU A 300 -15.41 -11.82 -5.31
CA GLU A 300 -15.78 -11.57 -6.70
C GLU A 300 -16.75 -10.36 -6.79
N LEU A 301 -16.84 -9.75 -7.98
CA LEU A 301 -17.72 -8.59 -8.21
C LEU A 301 -19.17 -8.86 -7.80
N GLU A 302 -19.72 -10.06 -8.13
CA GLU A 302 -21.10 -10.45 -7.85
C GLU A 302 -21.23 -11.49 -6.72
N HIS A 303 -20.25 -11.57 -5.81
CA HIS A 303 -20.31 -12.52 -4.70
C HIS A 303 -21.56 -12.31 -3.84
N LYS A 304 -22.38 -13.38 -3.64
CA LYS A 304 -23.72 -13.29 -3.02
C LYS A 304 -23.75 -12.69 -1.62
N ALA A 305 -22.74 -12.99 -0.81
CA ALA A 305 -22.70 -12.55 0.59
C ALA A 305 -21.89 -11.28 0.80
N ALA A 306 -20.94 -11.00 -0.08
CA ALA A 306 -20.00 -9.89 0.06
C ALA A 306 -19.53 -9.42 -1.32
N SER A 307 -20.47 -8.92 -2.15
CA SER A 307 -20.17 -8.43 -3.48
C SER A 307 -19.13 -7.31 -3.44
N ASP A 308 -18.01 -7.46 -4.17
CA ASP A 308 -17.01 -6.41 -4.31
C ASP A 308 -17.64 -5.14 -4.92
N LEU A 309 -18.55 -5.28 -5.88
CA LEU A 309 -19.27 -4.14 -6.44
C LEU A 309 -20.05 -3.36 -5.37
N VAL A 310 -20.81 -4.04 -4.52
CA VAL A 310 -21.56 -3.41 -3.42
C VAL A 310 -20.64 -2.73 -2.42
N LEU A 311 -19.56 -3.41 -2.04
CA LEU A 311 -18.58 -2.90 -1.07
C LEU A 311 -17.80 -1.73 -1.65
N SER A 312 -17.45 -1.75 -2.94
CA SER A 312 -16.77 -0.65 -3.62
C SER A 312 -17.59 0.64 -3.54
N TYR A 313 -18.88 0.61 -3.88
CA TYR A 313 -19.75 1.77 -3.72
C TYR A 313 -19.96 2.19 -2.26
N TRP A 314 -19.94 1.25 -1.34
CA TRP A 314 -20.10 1.56 0.07
C TRP A 314 -18.87 2.30 0.62
N TRP A 315 -17.66 1.80 0.35
CA TRP A 315 -16.41 2.40 0.82
C TRP A 315 -16.11 3.75 0.13
N ASP A 316 -16.45 3.89 -1.14
CA ASP A 316 -16.35 5.19 -1.83
C ASP A 316 -17.09 6.30 -1.07
N LYS A 317 -18.32 6.01 -0.62
CA LYS A 317 -19.14 6.96 0.14
C LYS A 317 -18.63 7.25 1.55
N HIS A 318 -17.78 6.40 2.10
CA HIS A 318 -17.26 6.51 3.47
C HIS A 318 -15.77 6.91 3.52
N ALA A 319 -15.22 7.39 2.43
CA ALA A 319 -13.84 7.87 2.38
C ALA A 319 -13.58 9.14 3.21
N ASN A 320 -14.62 9.99 3.39
CA ASN A 320 -14.57 11.21 4.22
C ASN A 320 -13.37 12.13 3.89
N GLY A 321 -13.00 12.25 2.60
CA GLY A 321 -11.89 13.07 2.14
C GLY A 321 -10.50 12.47 2.41
N ARG A 322 -10.41 11.21 2.81
CA ARG A 322 -9.17 10.44 2.91
C ARG A 322 -9.00 9.53 1.69
N HIS A 323 -7.77 9.13 1.39
CA HIS A 323 -7.55 8.22 0.28
C HIS A 323 -8.16 6.85 0.54
N MET A 324 -8.85 6.30 -0.45
CA MET A 324 -9.37 4.94 -0.44
C MET A 324 -8.64 4.12 -1.50
N TYR A 325 -8.02 2.99 -1.09
CA TYR A 325 -7.39 2.02 -1.97
C TYR A 325 -8.05 0.66 -1.75
N TYR A 326 -8.38 -0.08 -2.80
CA TYR A 326 -9.06 -1.36 -2.59
C TYR A 326 -8.08 -2.52 -2.53
N GLY A 327 -8.13 -3.26 -1.42
CA GLY A 327 -7.40 -4.52 -1.26
C GLY A 327 -8.03 -5.62 -2.09
N GLN A 328 -7.23 -6.28 -2.95
CA GLN A 328 -7.68 -7.33 -3.84
C GLN A 328 -6.86 -8.60 -3.63
N ALA A 329 -7.54 -9.74 -3.39
CA ALA A 329 -6.88 -11.03 -3.28
C ALA A 329 -6.60 -11.61 -4.67
N VAL A 330 -5.32 -11.72 -5.04
CA VAL A 330 -4.89 -12.16 -6.38
C VAL A 330 -5.51 -13.48 -6.78
N ARG A 331 -5.52 -14.48 -5.86
CA ARG A 331 -6.11 -15.78 -6.17
C ARG A 331 -7.60 -15.69 -6.44
N ASN A 332 -8.36 -14.99 -5.61
CA ASN A 332 -9.80 -14.86 -5.79
C ASN A 332 -10.15 -14.15 -7.10
N VAL A 333 -9.35 -13.14 -7.50
CA VAL A 333 -9.51 -12.46 -8.79
C VAL A 333 -9.19 -13.41 -9.96
N MET A 334 -8.10 -14.19 -9.86
CA MET A 334 -7.61 -15.04 -10.95
C MET A 334 -8.24 -16.43 -10.97
N ASP A 335 -8.89 -16.88 -9.89
CA ASP A 335 -9.57 -18.17 -9.74
C ASP A 335 -11.09 -18.03 -9.75
N HIS A 336 -11.63 -17.00 -10.39
CA HIS A 336 -13.07 -16.78 -10.45
C HIS A 336 -13.78 -18.02 -11.05
N HIS A 337 -14.59 -18.69 -10.21
CA HIS A 337 -15.13 -20.01 -10.54
C HIS A 337 -16.24 -19.99 -11.59
N ASP A 338 -16.91 -18.86 -11.76
CA ASP A 338 -18.07 -18.71 -12.66
C ASP A 338 -17.67 -18.34 -14.11
N ILE A 339 -16.36 -18.16 -14.37
CA ILE A 339 -15.84 -17.88 -15.72
C ILE A 339 -14.65 -18.78 -16.04
N PRO A 340 -14.37 -19.09 -17.32
CA PRO A 340 -13.19 -19.84 -17.72
C PRO A 340 -11.89 -19.14 -17.32
N ASP A 341 -10.86 -19.88 -16.94
CA ASP A 341 -9.54 -19.35 -16.54
C ASP A 341 -8.94 -18.35 -17.54
N THR A 342 -9.19 -18.55 -18.83
CA THR A 342 -8.77 -17.63 -19.88
C THR A 342 -9.40 -16.23 -19.81
N LEU A 343 -10.53 -16.10 -19.11
CA LEU A 343 -11.26 -14.84 -18.93
C LEU A 343 -11.05 -14.22 -17.54
N ASN A 344 -10.35 -14.89 -16.61
CA ASN A 344 -10.06 -14.35 -15.28
C ASN A 344 -9.37 -12.96 -15.32
N PRO A 345 -8.43 -12.67 -16.25
CA PRO A 345 -7.89 -11.33 -16.41
C PRO A 345 -8.94 -10.26 -16.71
N THR A 346 -10.09 -10.62 -17.28
CA THR A 346 -11.19 -9.68 -17.54
C THR A 346 -11.80 -9.18 -16.23
N GLN A 347 -11.97 -10.03 -15.22
CA GLN A 347 -12.44 -9.59 -13.91
C GLN A 347 -11.46 -8.64 -13.23
N LEU A 348 -10.15 -8.91 -13.32
CA LEU A 348 -9.10 -8.00 -12.88
C LEU A 348 -9.26 -6.61 -13.51
N ASN A 349 -9.44 -6.56 -14.83
CA ASN A 349 -9.62 -5.31 -15.56
C ASN A 349 -10.90 -4.60 -15.13
N HIS A 350 -12.03 -5.31 -15.02
CA HIS A 350 -13.31 -4.73 -14.58
C HIS A 350 -13.22 -4.14 -13.17
N LYS A 351 -12.52 -4.78 -12.24
CA LYS A 351 -12.33 -4.24 -10.89
C LYS A 351 -11.53 -2.94 -10.91
N ILE A 352 -10.47 -2.86 -11.72
CA ILE A 352 -9.67 -1.64 -11.85
C ILE A 352 -10.47 -0.53 -12.56
N GLU A 353 -11.25 -0.87 -13.58
CA GLU A 353 -12.12 0.08 -14.29
C GLU A 353 -13.19 0.64 -13.35
N LEU A 354 -13.91 -0.21 -12.61
CA LEU A 354 -14.88 0.20 -11.60
C LEU A 354 -14.26 1.16 -10.58
N MET A 355 -13.08 0.82 -10.06
CA MET A 355 -12.38 1.65 -9.10
C MET A 355 -12.06 3.04 -9.65
N ARG A 356 -11.68 3.15 -10.93
CA ARG A 356 -11.38 4.42 -11.59
C ARG A 356 -12.62 5.28 -11.87
N GLU A 357 -13.81 4.70 -11.85
CA GLU A 357 -15.09 5.42 -11.98
C GLU A 357 -15.56 6.03 -10.66
N LEU A 358 -15.01 5.57 -9.52
CA LEU A 358 -15.42 5.99 -8.18
C LEU A 358 -14.59 7.20 -7.73
N PRO A 359 -15.23 8.34 -7.40
CA PRO A 359 -14.54 9.62 -7.21
C PRO A 359 -13.61 9.69 -6.01
N ASN A 360 -13.83 8.87 -4.97
CA ASN A 360 -13.04 8.87 -3.75
C ASN A 360 -12.07 7.67 -3.67
N VAL A 361 -11.98 6.87 -4.74
CA VAL A 361 -11.10 5.71 -4.80
C VAL A 361 -9.86 6.04 -5.62
N HIS A 362 -8.70 5.85 -5.04
CA HIS A 362 -7.45 6.36 -5.57
C HIS A 362 -6.46 5.27 -5.93
N GLY A 363 -6.85 3.99 -5.86
CA GLY A 363 -5.97 2.90 -6.23
C GLY A 363 -6.32 1.53 -5.66
N VAL A 364 -5.43 0.58 -5.89
CA VAL A 364 -5.58 -0.84 -5.56
C VAL A 364 -4.33 -1.36 -4.84
N THR A 365 -4.52 -2.38 -4.01
CA THR A 365 -3.42 -3.09 -3.34
C THR A 365 -3.59 -4.59 -3.47
N TRP A 366 -2.54 -5.29 -3.88
CA TRP A 366 -2.56 -6.72 -4.21
C TRP A 366 -2.15 -7.59 -3.03
N TRP A 367 -3.00 -8.56 -2.67
CA TRP A 367 -2.75 -9.56 -1.64
C TRP A 367 -2.73 -10.99 -2.19
N PRO A 368 -1.72 -11.78 -1.85
CA PRO A 368 -0.40 -11.30 -1.46
C PRO A 368 0.39 -10.85 -2.69
N GLY A 369 1.28 -9.89 -2.53
CA GLY A 369 2.15 -9.40 -3.61
C GLY A 369 3.02 -10.48 -4.23
N TYR A 370 3.37 -11.52 -3.46
CA TYR A 370 4.11 -12.70 -3.95
C TYR A 370 3.38 -13.47 -5.08
N GLU A 371 2.06 -13.43 -5.13
CA GLU A 371 1.34 -14.06 -6.24
C GLU A 371 1.45 -13.23 -7.52
N VAL A 372 1.57 -11.89 -7.40
CA VAL A 372 1.90 -11.03 -8.55
C VAL A 372 3.29 -11.36 -9.06
N THR A 373 4.29 -11.41 -8.17
CA THR A 373 5.70 -11.66 -8.58
C THR A 373 5.94 -13.07 -9.12
N LYS A 374 5.13 -14.05 -8.73
CA LYS A 374 5.11 -15.40 -9.31
C LYS A 374 4.39 -15.47 -10.65
N ASN A 375 3.79 -14.36 -11.08
CA ASN A 375 2.92 -14.30 -12.26
C ASN A 375 1.79 -15.34 -12.22
N TYR A 376 1.15 -15.48 -11.05
CA TYR A 376 0.09 -16.46 -10.86
C TYR A 376 -1.01 -16.30 -11.91
N LYS A 377 -1.26 -17.36 -12.71
CA LYS A 377 -2.21 -17.35 -13.85
C LYS A 377 -2.07 -16.15 -14.79
N GLY A 378 -0.88 -15.58 -14.91
CA GLY A 378 -0.60 -14.46 -15.81
C GLY A 378 -0.98 -13.08 -15.25
N VAL A 379 -1.18 -12.92 -13.95
CA VAL A 379 -1.59 -11.63 -13.33
C VAL A 379 -0.57 -10.52 -13.59
N LEU A 380 0.74 -10.80 -13.45
CA LEU A 380 1.80 -9.81 -13.71
C LEU A 380 1.76 -9.35 -15.17
N ASP A 381 1.66 -10.30 -16.10
CA ASP A 381 1.55 -10.00 -17.53
C ASP A 381 0.30 -9.21 -17.86
N SER A 382 -0.82 -9.54 -17.21
CA SER A 382 -2.08 -8.81 -17.38
C SER A 382 -1.96 -7.36 -16.91
N LEU A 383 -1.40 -7.12 -15.72
CA LEU A 383 -1.22 -5.78 -15.17
C LEU A 383 -0.34 -4.91 -16.07
N ARG A 384 0.87 -5.38 -16.38
CA ARG A 384 1.86 -4.60 -17.16
C ARG A 384 1.48 -4.34 -18.61
N ASN A 385 0.66 -5.21 -19.20
CA ASN A 385 0.27 -5.09 -20.61
C ASN A 385 -1.05 -4.33 -20.80
N ASN A 386 -1.86 -4.18 -19.73
CA ASN A 386 -3.18 -3.56 -19.79
C ASN A 386 -3.26 -2.35 -18.85
N GLN A 387 -3.94 -2.51 -17.71
CA GLN A 387 -4.38 -1.39 -16.86
C GLN A 387 -3.23 -0.62 -16.18
N MET A 388 -2.10 -1.28 -15.92
CA MET A 388 -0.93 -0.66 -15.29
C MET A 388 0.27 -0.49 -16.26
N ARG A 389 0.00 -0.51 -17.56
CA ARG A 389 1.05 -0.38 -18.60
C ARG A 389 1.82 0.93 -18.50
N ALA A 390 1.13 2.04 -18.27
CA ALA A 390 1.78 3.32 -18.02
C ALA A 390 2.15 3.43 -16.53
N LYS A 391 3.27 4.06 -16.21
CA LYS A 391 3.62 4.38 -14.84
C LYS A 391 2.61 5.38 -14.26
N ALA A 392 2.41 5.36 -12.95
CA ALA A 392 1.59 6.33 -12.24
C ALA A 392 2.33 6.85 -11.01
N LEU A 393 2.05 8.09 -10.66
CA LEU A 393 2.47 8.69 -9.39
C LEU A 393 1.50 8.25 -8.30
N CYS A 394 1.97 8.14 -7.06
CA CYS A 394 1.07 8.06 -5.92
C CYS A 394 0.21 9.33 -5.81
N PRO A 395 -1.02 9.25 -5.31
CA PRO A 395 -1.87 10.42 -5.08
C PRO A 395 -1.21 11.44 -4.15
N ALA A 396 -1.42 12.72 -4.41
CA ALA A 396 -0.94 13.79 -3.53
C ALA A 396 -1.77 13.85 -2.24
N VAL A 397 -1.11 14.06 -1.10
CA VAL A 397 -1.72 14.05 0.23
C VAL A 397 -1.99 15.49 0.68
N THR A 398 -2.94 16.13 0.00
CA THR A 398 -3.17 17.58 0.07
C THR A 398 -3.69 18.09 1.41
N TRP A 399 -4.19 17.23 2.29
CA TRP A 399 -4.59 17.60 3.66
C TRP A 399 -3.41 17.66 4.65
N ILE A 400 -2.24 17.11 4.27
CA ILE A 400 -1.00 17.26 5.04
C ILE A 400 -0.21 18.45 4.51
N ASP A 401 -0.01 18.48 3.19
CA ASP A 401 0.67 19.58 2.50
C ASP A 401 0.18 19.66 1.05
N CYS A 402 -0.01 20.87 0.54
CA CYS A 402 -0.44 21.14 -0.83
C CYS A 402 0.53 22.05 -1.61
N GLU A 403 1.67 22.43 -1.02
CA GLU A 403 2.68 23.24 -1.67
C GLU A 403 3.66 22.34 -2.43
N PRO A 404 3.82 22.50 -3.75
CA PRO A 404 4.78 21.72 -4.50
C PRO A 404 6.21 22.15 -4.21
N PRO A 405 7.21 21.25 -4.29
CA PRO A 405 8.61 21.63 -4.16
C PRO A 405 9.05 22.54 -5.31
N ALA A 406 10.18 23.21 -5.14
CA ALA A 406 10.77 23.97 -6.23
C ALA A 406 11.18 23.06 -7.40
N PRO A 407 11.13 23.54 -8.66
CA PRO A 407 11.51 22.74 -9.82
C PRO A 407 13.00 22.41 -9.81
N VAL A 408 13.37 21.32 -10.49
CA VAL A 408 14.77 21.00 -10.77
C VAL A 408 15.37 22.04 -11.72
N SER A 409 16.67 22.15 -11.71
CA SER A 409 17.41 23.08 -12.59
C SER A 409 18.53 22.38 -13.36
N ASN A 410 19.10 23.06 -14.32
CA ASN A 410 20.28 22.63 -15.07
C ASN A 410 20.12 21.20 -15.66
N LEU A 411 18.98 20.95 -16.32
CA LEU A 411 18.76 19.69 -17.04
C LEU A 411 19.76 19.63 -18.21
N ARG A 412 20.54 18.55 -18.27
CA ARG A 412 21.63 18.37 -19.23
C ARG A 412 21.78 16.90 -19.63
N PHE A 413 22.51 16.63 -20.70
CA PHE A 413 22.82 15.27 -21.10
C PHE A 413 24.25 15.10 -21.54
N GLU A 414 24.78 13.90 -21.33
CA GLU A 414 26.05 13.44 -21.86
C GLU A 414 25.79 12.17 -22.69
N LYS A 415 26.29 12.16 -23.92
CA LYS A 415 26.03 11.07 -24.88
C LYS A 415 27.34 10.37 -25.26
N ASN A 416 27.33 9.05 -25.19
CA ASN A 416 28.37 8.20 -25.75
C ASN A 416 27.79 7.22 -26.79
N LYS A 417 28.57 6.25 -27.25
CA LYS A 417 28.17 5.30 -28.31
C LYS A 417 27.08 4.32 -27.84
N LEU A 418 26.97 4.06 -26.56
CA LEU A 418 26.09 3.02 -25.99
C LEU A 418 24.90 3.60 -25.26
N GLU A 419 25.11 4.73 -24.57
CA GLU A 419 24.13 5.29 -23.66
C GLU A 419 24.17 6.83 -23.65
N THR A 420 23.08 7.41 -23.25
CA THR A 420 22.91 8.83 -22.93
C THR A 420 22.54 8.95 -21.47
N VAL A 421 23.35 9.69 -20.71
CA VAL A 421 23.06 10.04 -19.32
C VAL A 421 22.36 11.40 -19.31
N ILE A 422 21.17 11.45 -18.72
CA ILE A 422 20.40 12.67 -18.49
C ILE A 422 20.51 12.99 -17.01
N SER A 423 20.90 14.20 -16.65
CA SER A 423 21.13 14.64 -15.27
C SER A 423 20.59 16.04 -15.03
N TRP A 424 20.31 16.36 -13.79
CA TRP A 424 19.76 17.63 -13.32
C TRP A 424 20.27 17.95 -11.92
N ASP A 425 20.09 19.19 -11.51
CA ASP A 425 20.41 19.64 -10.17
C ASP A 425 19.11 19.66 -9.33
N ALA A 426 19.17 19.05 -8.14
CA ALA A 426 18.07 19.03 -7.19
C ALA A 426 17.78 20.43 -6.64
N PRO A 427 16.51 20.81 -6.41
CA PRO A 427 16.20 22.02 -5.67
C PRO A 427 16.68 21.91 -4.23
N THR A 428 17.09 23.04 -3.65
CA THR A 428 17.52 23.12 -2.25
C THR A 428 16.48 23.85 -1.42
N THR A 429 16.20 23.34 -0.24
CA THR A 429 15.31 23.97 0.73
C THR A 429 15.75 23.61 2.15
N THR A 430 15.38 24.44 3.13
CA THR A 430 15.54 24.16 4.56
C THR A 430 14.25 23.58 5.17
N ASP A 431 13.14 23.64 4.44
CA ASP A 431 11.87 23.07 4.87
C ASP A 431 11.81 21.57 4.49
N PRO A 432 11.73 20.66 5.45
CA PRO A 432 11.67 19.24 5.17
C PRO A 432 10.37 18.82 4.42
N MET A 433 9.28 19.60 4.52
CA MET A 433 8.04 19.34 3.77
C MET A 433 8.23 19.60 2.29
N GLN A 434 9.01 20.63 1.92
CA GLN A 434 9.28 21.03 0.55
C GLN A 434 10.51 20.34 -0.06
N GLN A 435 11.12 19.40 0.67
CA GLN A 435 12.29 18.68 0.16
C GLN A 435 11.88 17.74 -0.99
N ALA A 436 12.52 17.92 -2.15
CA ALA A 436 12.40 16.98 -3.25
C ALA A 436 13.02 15.62 -2.88
N VAL A 437 12.22 14.58 -2.86
CA VAL A 437 12.63 13.21 -2.50
C VAL A 437 12.59 12.25 -3.69
N ARG A 438 11.83 12.59 -4.72
CA ARG A 438 11.70 11.81 -5.97
C ARG A 438 11.64 12.77 -7.16
N TYR A 439 11.99 12.26 -8.33
CA TYR A 439 11.95 12.97 -9.59
C TYR A 439 11.19 12.17 -10.62
N VAL A 440 10.41 12.84 -11.45
CA VAL A 440 9.67 12.25 -12.56
C VAL A 440 10.30 12.70 -13.86
N VAL A 441 10.80 11.76 -14.64
CA VAL A 441 11.38 12.03 -15.94
C VAL A 441 10.36 11.71 -17.01
N TYR A 442 9.97 12.73 -17.77
CA TYR A 442 9.06 12.63 -18.91
C TYR A 442 9.84 12.63 -20.22
N GLY A 443 9.31 11.92 -21.21
CA GLY A 443 9.83 11.93 -22.57
C GLY A 443 8.71 12.12 -23.60
N PHE A 444 8.88 13.12 -24.45
CA PHE A 444 7.98 13.45 -25.55
C PHE A 444 8.71 13.32 -26.87
N LYS A 445 8.03 13.00 -27.97
CA LYS A 445 8.65 13.08 -29.28
C LYS A 445 8.97 14.53 -29.61
N GLU A 446 10.09 14.74 -30.32
CA GLU A 446 10.48 16.09 -30.73
C GLU A 446 9.33 16.78 -31.50
N GLY A 447 8.95 17.98 -31.05
CA GLY A 447 7.84 18.76 -31.61
C GLY A 447 6.45 18.41 -31.07
N GLU A 448 6.28 17.39 -30.24
CA GLU A 448 5.03 17.17 -29.52
C GLU A 448 4.85 18.18 -28.38
N PRO A 449 3.61 18.64 -28.12
CA PRO A 449 3.32 19.45 -26.93
C PRO A 449 3.70 18.71 -25.65
N ILE A 450 4.34 19.43 -24.72
CA ILE A 450 4.64 18.93 -23.40
C ILE A 450 3.34 18.89 -22.59
N ASN A 451 2.86 17.68 -22.29
CA ASN A 451 1.66 17.45 -21.46
C ASN A 451 2.02 16.54 -20.29
N LEU A 452 2.24 17.12 -19.11
CA LEU A 452 2.59 16.37 -17.89
C LEU A 452 1.45 15.50 -17.36
N GLU A 453 0.20 15.71 -17.80
CA GLU A 453 -0.93 14.86 -17.43
C GLU A 453 -0.95 13.53 -18.23
N ASN A 454 -0.15 13.42 -19.27
CA ASN A 454 0.00 12.19 -20.03
C ASN A 454 0.88 11.18 -19.28
N SER A 455 0.27 10.24 -18.57
CA SER A 455 1.00 9.18 -17.84
C SER A 455 1.92 8.33 -18.73
N ARG A 456 1.61 8.20 -20.03
CA ARG A 456 2.43 7.45 -20.98
C ARG A 456 3.76 8.14 -21.29
N ALA A 457 3.89 9.43 -20.98
CA ALA A 457 5.12 10.17 -21.12
C ALA A 457 6.07 9.96 -19.92
N ILE A 458 5.61 9.36 -18.82
CA ILE A 458 6.46 9.06 -17.66
C ILE A 458 7.39 7.90 -18.02
N LEU A 459 8.67 8.21 -18.20
CA LEU A 459 9.72 7.23 -18.49
C LEU A 459 10.27 6.60 -17.22
N ARG A 460 10.51 7.42 -16.20
CA ARG A 460 11.11 6.98 -14.94
C ARG A 460 10.64 7.82 -13.77
N ILE A 461 10.48 7.18 -12.61
CA ILE A 461 10.38 7.82 -11.30
C ILE A 461 11.59 7.31 -10.50
N THR A 462 12.33 8.21 -9.84
CA THR A 462 13.58 7.85 -9.15
C THR A 462 13.92 8.86 -8.06
N ASN A 463 14.69 8.44 -7.06
CA ASN A 463 15.29 9.35 -6.06
C ASN A 463 16.69 9.87 -6.46
N LYS A 464 17.17 9.43 -7.63
CA LYS A 464 18.48 9.87 -8.17
C LYS A 464 18.32 11.12 -9.02
N THR A 465 19.37 11.91 -9.14
CA THR A 465 19.43 13.12 -9.98
C THR A 465 19.95 12.86 -11.40
N SER A 466 19.90 11.59 -11.84
CA SER A 466 20.24 11.20 -13.19
C SER A 466 19.58 9.88 -13.59
N ILE A 467 19.38 9.71 -14.90
CA ILE A 467 18.99 8.43 -15.51
C ILE A 467 19.87 8.13 -16.70
N THR A 468 19.97 6.86 -17.04
CA THR A 468 20.64 6.39 -18.26
C THR A 468 19.59 5.84 -19.22
N VAL A 469 19.62 6.30 -20.47
CA VAL A 469 18.80 5.77 -21.56
C VAL A 469 19.70 5.22 -22.67
N PRO A 470 19.30 4.11 -23.37
CA PRO A 470 20.08 3.57 -24.46
C PRO A 470 20.26 4.61 -25.58
N THR A 471 21.47 4.75 -26.12
CA THR A 471 21.69 5.48 -27.36
C THR A 471 21.29 4.56 -28.52
N LEU A 472 20.26 4.92 -29.28
CA LEU A 472 19.84 4.17 -30.46
C LEU A 472 20.85 4.35 -31.59
N ASN A 473 21.77 3.39 -31.75
CA ASN A 473 22.65 3.30 -32.91
C ASN A 473 21.88 2.71 -34.10
N LEU A 474 21.27 3.56 -34.92
CA LEU A 474 20.68 3.07 -36.18
C LEU A 474 21.77 2.70 -37.17
N PRO A 475 21.63 1.56 -37.89
CA PRO A 475 22.59 1.17 -38.92
C PRO A 475 22.64 2.26 -40.02
N LYS A 476 23.82 2.71 -40.37
CA LYS A 476 24.08 3.75 -41.40
C LYS A 476 23.52 3.45 -42.80
N LYS A 477 22.92 2.30 -43.04
CA LYS A 477 22.46 1.85 -44.37
C LYS A 477 21.03 2.26 -44.76
N ASN A 478 20.21 2.74 -43.83
CA ASN A 478 18.88 3.25 -44.19
C ASN A 478 18.91 4.80 -44.14
N LYS A 479 18.93 5.43 -45.31
CA LYS A 479 18.76 6.87 -45.49
C LYS A 479 17.29 7.32 -45.25
N MET A 480 16.49 6.56 -44.50
CA MET A 480 15.20 7.05 -43.98
C MET A 480 15.48 8.09 -42.88
N ALA A 481 14.65 9.09 -42.82
CA ALA A 481 14.74 10.16 -41.82
C ALA A 481 15.08 9.58 -40.45
N LEU A 482 16.09 10.15 -39.79
CA LEU A 482 16.41 9.82 -38.38
C LEU A 482 15.09 9.92 -37.60
N PRO A 483 14.81 8.99 -36.66
CA PRO A 483 13.67 9.16 -35.79
C PRO A 483 13.77 10.54 -35.13
N PRO A 484 12.63 11.24 -34.93
CA PRO A 484 12.63 12.50 -34.22
C PRO A 484 13.30 12.30 -32.86
N GLY A 485 13.96 13.35 -32.38
CA GLY A 485 14.58 13.34 -31.06
C GLY A 485 13.54 13.13 -29.96
N THR A 486 14.03 12.89 -28.76
CA THR A 486 13.18 12.87 -27.56
C THR A 486 13.41 14.14 -26.76
N THR A 487 12.35 14.86 -26.45
CA THR A 487 12.35 16.00 -25.54
C THR A 487 12.09 15.50 -24.14
N TYR A 488 13.06 15.75 -23.25
CA TYR A 488 12.99 15.36 -21.85
C TYR A 488 12.62 16.55 -20.99
N VAL A 489 11.79 16.27 -19.98
CA VAL A 489 11.39 17.20 -18.93
C VAL A 489 11.48 16.47 -17.61
N VAL A 490 11.88 17.17 -16.56
CA VAL A 490 11.94 16.59 -15.21
C VAL A 490 11.17 17.47 -14.25
N THR A 491 10.41 16.84 -13.36
CA THR A 491 9.76 17.47 -12.21
C THR A 491 10.26 16.85 -10.91
N ALA A 492 10.10 17.55 -9.80
CA ALA A 492 10.40 17.06 -8.46
C ALA A 492 9.11 16.71 -7.73
N LEU A 493 9.14 15.68 -6.88
CA LEU A 493 8.09 15.33 -5.93
C LEU A 493 8.62 15.49 -4.51
N ASP A 494 7.81 16.10 -3.65
CA ASP A 494 8.02 16.11 -2.21
C ASP A 494 7.53 14.81 -1.53
N ARG A 495 7.55 14.79 -0.20
CA ARG A 495 7.09 13.64 0.62
C ARG A 495 5.58 13.44 0.62
N CYS A 496 4.80 14.47 0.30
CA CYS A 496 3.35 14.42 0.15
C CYS A 496 2.90 14.18 -1.30
N ASN A 497 3.84 13.86 -2.20
CA ASN A 497 3.62 13.66 -3.64
C ASN A 497 3.11 14.90 -4.39
N ASN A 498 3.31 16.12 -3.87
CA ASN A 498 3.10 17.31 -4.66
C ASN A 498 4.20 17.39 -5.73
N GLU A 499 3.81 17.76 -6.94
CA GLU A 499 4.71 17.79 -8.08
C GLU A 499 5.05 19.24 -8.48
N SER A 500 6.32 19.52 -8.62
CA SER A 500 6.81 20.83 -9.06
C SER A 500 6.36 21.16 -10.48
N SER A 501 6.48 22.43 -10.86
CA SER A 501 6.47 22.80 -12.26
C SER A 501 7.60 22.10 -13.03
N ALA A 502 7.45 22.02 -14.36
CA ALA A 502 8.46 21.47 -15.26
C ALA A 502 9.74 22.35 -15.26
N CYS A 503 10.89 21.70 -15.36
CA CYS A 503 12.13 22.41 -15.71
C CYS A 503 12.16 22.82 -17.19
N GLU A 504 13.14 23.63 -17.58
CA GLU A 504 13.41 23.91 -18.99
C GLU A 504 13.70 22.59 -19.74
N PRO A 505 13.02 22.32 -20.87
CA PRO A 505 13.16 21.06 -21.60
C PRO A 505 14.49 20.97 -22.35
N ILE A 506 14.98 19.73 -22.54
CA ILE A 506 16.09 19.46 -23.45
C ILE A 506 15.68 18.45 -24.52
N THR A 507 16.18 18.60 -25.74
CA THR A 507 15.93 17.64 -26.82
C THR A 507 17.20 16.88 -27.16
N VAL A 508 17.14 15.56 -27.04
CA VAL A 508 18.23 14.64 -27.43
C VAL A 508 17.87 13.99 -28.75
N ARG A 509 18.72 14.19 -29.77
CA ARG A 509 18.60 13.53 -31.08
C ARG A 509 19.58 12.37 -31.14
N PHE A 510 19.12 11.20 -31.54
CA PHE A 510 19.91 9.95 -31.58
C PHE A 510 20.57 9.69 -32.93
#